data_699109dbbfdedddef22a46362dc91cb4
#
_entry.id   699109dbbfdedddef22a46362dc91cb4
#
_cell.length_a   1.000
_cell.length_b   1.000
_cell.length_c   1.000
_cell.angle_alpha   90.00
_cell.angle_beta   90.00
_cell.angle_gamma   90.00
#
_symmetry.space_group_name_H-M   'P 1'
#
loop_
_entity.id
_entity.type
_entity.pdbx_description
1 polymer ?
#
loop_
_entity_poly.entity_id
_entity_poly.type
_entity_poly.pdbx_seq_one_letter_code
_entity_poly.pdbx_strand_id
1 'polypeptide(L)'
;MNIGITGSIACGKSTVSNYLLEKGYTIIDADKLGHIALTSEDVKRKLAEKFGDEIIENNEISREKLGKLVFGNEDNLKILNSIIHPKIKKLILKLQDEHKDEQFVFLDIALLYEAKFVDLVERVIVVYVNEKVQIERLMSRNSLSKEEALSRIKSQMSAEEKAALSDYSIDNSDTMEKTYQQIDEILEKIKRGEWE
;
A
#
# COMPACT_ATOMS: atom_id res chain seq x y z
N MET A 1 -9.92 -12.76 -10.47
CA MET A 1 -9.71 -11.31 -10.76
C MET A 1 -8.93 -10.68 -9.62
N ASN A 2 -7.90 -9.93 -9.93
CA ASN A 2 -7.06 -9.23 -8.97
C ASN A 2 -7.48 -7.76 -8.86
N ILE A 3 -7.84 -7.31 -7.67
CA ILE A 3 -8.36 -5.96 -7.41
C ILE A 3 -7.41 -5.23 -6.47
N GLY A 4 -6.82 -4.12 -6.92
CA GLY A 4 -5.96 -3.28 -6.10
C GLY A 4 -6.76 -2.42 -5.13
N ILE A 5 -6.33 -2.38 -3.87
CA ILE A 5 -6.81 -1.42 -2.87
C ILE A 5 -5.67 -0.45 -2.62
N THR A 6 -5.88 0.81 -2.94
CA THR A 6 -4.89 1.86 -2.70
C THR A 6 -5.51 3.04 -1.96
N GLY A 7 -4.70 4.00 -1.61
CA GLY A 7 -5.17 5.22 -0.95
C GLY A 7 -4.00 6.07 -0.47
N SER A 8 -4.29 7.30 -0.10
CA SER A 8 -3.30 8.21 0.45
C SER A 8 -2.98 7.91 1.92
N ILE A 9 -1.90 8.47 2.42
CA ILE A 9 -1.50 8.31 3.83
C ILE A 9 -2.66 8.68 4.77
N ALA A 10 -2.86 7.90 5.83
CA ALA A 10 -3.89 8.08 6.86
C ALA A 10 -5.35 8.02 6.36
N CYS A 11 -5.63 7.54 5.13
CA CYS A 11 -6.98 7.37 4.61
C CYS A 11 -7.77 6.22 5.28
N GLY A 12 -7.10 5.34 6.04
CA GLY A 12 -7.74 4.19 6.69
C GLY A 12 -7.94 2.99 5.76
N LYS A 13 -7.08 2.81 4.76
CA LYS A 13 -7.08 1.65 3.85
C LYS A 13 -7.15 0.31 4.61
N SER A 14 -6.46 0.19 5.75
CA SER A 14 -6.49 -1.01 6.60
C SER A 14 -7.89 -1.35 7.14
N THR A 15 -8.76 -0.36 7.36
CA THR A 15 -10.16 -0.60 7.75
C THR A 15 -10.89 -1.36 6.63
N VAL A 16 -10.69 -0.95 5.38
CA VAL A 16 -11.29 -1.59 4.20
C VAL A 16 -10.72 -3.00 4.01
N SER A 17 -9.40 -3.17 4.07
CA SER A 17 -8.74 -4.47 3.89
C SER A 17 -9.14 -5.46 4.99
N ASN A 18 -9.25 -5.01 6.25
CA ASN A 18 -9.70 -5.87 7.36
C ASN A 18 -11.17 -6.29 7.18
N TYR A 19 -12.05 -5.38 6.78
CA TYR A 19 -13.45 -5.73 6.54
C TYR A 19 -13.64 -6.74 5.40
N LEU A 20 -12.87 -6.60 4.31
CA LEU A 20 -12.85 -7.59 3.23
C LEU A 20 -12.33 -8.96 3.72
N LEU A 21 -11.30 -8.97 4.57
CA LEU A 21 -10.77 -10.19 5.17
C LEU A 21 -11.83 -10.88 6.07
N GLU A 22 -12.56 -10.11 6.89
CA GLU A 22 -13.66 -10.62 7.72
C GLU A 22 -14.80 -11.21 6.89
N LYS A 23 -15.01 -10.71 5.68
CA LYS A 23 -15.97 -11.27 4.71
C LYS A 23 -15.44 -12.51 3.98
N GLY A 24 -14.23 -12.97 4.27
CA GLY A 24 -13.64 -14.18 3.73
C GLY A 24 -12.89 -14.01 2.41
N TYR A 25 -12.59 -12.78 1.99
CA TYR A 25 -11.78 -12.54 0.80
C TYR A 25 -10.29 -12.64 1.12
N THR A 26 -9.51 -13.11 0.17
CA THR A 26 -8.05 -13.13 0.25
C THR A 26 -7.47 -11.74 0.05
N ILE A 27 -6.60 -11.33 0.97
CA ILE A 27 -5.88 -10.05 0.92
C ILE A 27 -4.38 -10.31 0.80
N ILE A 28 -3.77 -9.84 -0.28
CA ILE A 28 -2.31 -9.82 -0.47
C ILE A 28 -1.80 -8.44 -0.04
N ASP A 29 -1.10 -8.39 1.08
CA ASP A 29 -0.58 -7.16 1.70
C ASP A 29 0.85 -6.88 1.23
N ALA A 30 1.03 -5.90 0.36
CA ALA A 30 2.32 -5.55 -0.21
C ALA A 30 3.32 -5.01 0.84
N ASP A 31 2.85 -4.35 1.91
CA ASP A 31 3.72 -3.86 2.98
C ASP A 31 4.33 -5.04 3.75
N LYS A 32 3.53 -6.09 4.05
CA LYS A 32 4.05 -7.33 4.63
C LYS A 32 5.03 -8.02 3.69
N LEU A 33 4.75 -8.06 2.40
CA LEU A 33 5.67 -8.62 1.40
C LEU A 33 6.97 -7.83 1.29
N GLY A 34 6.92 -6.50 1.50
CA GLY A 34 8.12 -5.67 1.62
C GLY A 34 9.01 -6.10 2.78
N HIS A 35 8.42 -6.41 3.93
CA HIS A 35 9.18 -6.95 5.07
C HIS A 35 9.81 -8.32 4.75
N ILE A 36 9.04 -9.21 4.12
CA ILE A 36 9.55 -10.52 3.67
C ILE A 36 10.66 -10.35 2.63
N ALA A 37 10.55 -9.39 1.71
CA ALA A 37 11.59 -9.12 0.73
C ALA A 37 12.92 -8.77 1.39
N LEU A 38 12.93 -8.00 2.48
CA LEU A 38 14.12 -7.63 3.23
C LEU A 38 14.84 -8.84 3.89
N THR A 39 14.13 -9.94 4.17
CA THR A 39 14.76 -11.15 4.74
C THR A 39 15.43 -12.04 3.68
N SER A 40 15.25 -11.73 2.39
CA SER A 40 15.83 -12.52 1.30
C SER A 40 17.32 -12.25 1.15
N GLU A 41 18.14 -13.30 1.05
CA GLU A 41 19.61 -13.19 0.94
C GLU A 41 20.06 -12.37 -0.28
N ASP A 42 19.37 -12.50 -1.42
CA ASP A 42 19.66 -11.73 -2.63
C ASP A 42 19.40 -10.23 -2.44
N VAL A 43 18.35 -9.87 -1.70
CA VAL A 43 18.02 -8.48 -1.37
C VAL A 43 19.01 -7.93 -0.35
N LYS A 44 19.30 -8.67 0.73
CA LYS A 44 20.29 -8.30 1.75
C LYS A 44 21.65 -7.96 1.11
N ARG A 45 22.16 -8.87 0.29
CA ARG A 45 23.45 -8.66 -0.40
C ARG A 45 23.45 -7.38 -1.24
N LYS A 46 22.42 -7.17 -2.07
CA LYS A 46 22.33 -5.98 -2.93
C LYS A 46 22.21 -4.68 -2.12
N LEU A 47 21.51 -4.71 -0.99
CA LEU A 47 21.39 -3.55 -0.12
C LEU A 47 22.71 -3.25 0.60
N ALA A 48 23.43 -4.28 1.08
CA ALA A 48 24.75 -4.11 1.68
C ALA A 48 25.78 -3.58 0.68
N GLU A 49 25.77 -4.05 -0.57
CA GLU A 49 26.60 -3.52 -1.66
C GLU A 49 26.35 -2.03 -1.94
N LYS A 50 25.14 -1.52 -1.68
CA LYS A 50 24.74 -0.12 -1.96
C LYS A 50 24.85 0.79 -0.75
N PHE A 51 24.52 0.30 0.42
CA PHE A 51 24.39 1.11 1.63
C PHE A 51 25.44 0.78 2.72
N GLY A 52 26.30 -0.21 2.47
CA GLY A 52 27.31 -0.67 3.42
C GLY A 52 26.79 -1.74 4.37
N ASP A 53 27.72 -2.47 4.99
CA ASP A 53 27.40 -3.56 5.93
C ASP A 53 26.82 -3.05 7.26
N GLU A 54 26.95 -1.77 7.55
CA GLU A 54 26.38 -1.14 8.75
C GLU A 54 24.87 -1.26 8.86
N ILE A 55 24.16 -1.50 7.75
CA ILE A 55 22.71 -1.76 7.76
C ILE A 55 22.36 -3.16 8.24
N ILE A 56 23.35 -4.05 8.45
CA ILE A 56 23.14 -5.42 8.90
C ILE A 56 23.35 -5.51 10.41
N GLU A 57 22.39 -6.12 11.10
CA GLU A 57 22.43 -6.48 12.52
C GLU A 57 21.92 -7.90 12.69
N ASN A 58 22.64 -8.73 13.46
CA ASN A 58 22.25 -10.13 13.72
C ASN A 58 21.93 -10.91 12.43
N ASN A 59 22.69 -10.67 11.36
CA ASN A 59 22.51 -11.26 10.03
C ASN A 59 21.21 -10.87 9.31
N GLU A 60 20.54 -9.80 9.74
CA GLU A 60 19.32 -9.26 9.12
C GLU A 60 19.47 -7.77 8.79
N ILE A 61 18.64 -7.26 7.87
CA ILE A 61 18.59 -5.82 7.60
C ILE A 61 17.95 -5.09 8.79
N SER A 62 18.73 -4.18 9.40
CA SER A 62 18.22 -3.24 10.39
C SER A 62 17.37 -2.16 9.70
N ARG A 63 16.05 -2.28 9.85
CA ARG A 63 15.10 -1.31 9.25
C ARG A 63 15.32 0.12 9.77
N GLU A 64 15.78 0.24 11.00
CA GLU A 64 16.09 1.54 11.59
C GLU A 64 17.29 2.19 10.89
N LYS A 65 18.38 1.46 10.73
CA LYS A 65 19.59 1.97 10.06
C LYS A 65 19.33 2.27 8.59
N LEU A 66 18.69 1.34 7.89
CA LEU A 66 18.30 1.54 6.49
C LEU A 66 17.36 2.75 6.36
N GLY A 67 16.38 2.88 7.24
CA GLY A 67 15.46 4.01 7.28
C GLY A 67 16.19 5.34 7.43
N LYS A 68 17.18 5.45 8.32
CA LYS A 68 17.98 6.67 8.50
C LYS A 68 18.73 7.09 7.23
N LEU A 69 19.11 6.12 6.38
CA LEU A 69 19.82 6.40 5.12
C LEU A 69 18.89 6.80 3.99
N VAL A 70 17.65 6.31 3.98
CA VAL A 70 16.72 6.52 2.86
C VAL A 70 15.68 7.59 3.13
N PHE A 71 15.26 7.83 4.39
CA PHE A 71 14.31 8.88 4.71
C PHE A 71 14.94 10.25 4.51
N GLY A 72 14.28 11.09 3.69
CA GLY A 72 14.77 12.41 3.33
C GLY A 72 15.88 12.44 2.26
N ASN A 73 16.21 11.28 1.68
CA ASN A 73 17.14 11.18 0.56
C ASN A 73 16.47 10.45 -0.61
N GLU A 74 16.01 11.20 -1.61
CA GLU A 74 15.28 10.66 -2.76
C GLU A 74 16.10 9.65 -3.59
N ASP A 75 17.41 9.88 -3.74
CA ASP A 75 18.26 8.99 -4.53
C ASP A 75 18.44 7.65 -3.81
N ASN A 76 18.68 7.67 -2.51
CA ASN A 76 18.74 6.46 -1.71
C ASN A 76 17.39 5.71 -1.70
N LEU A 77 16.28 6.42 -1.64
CA LEU A 77 14.94 5.82 -1.73
C LEU A 77 14.71 5.16 -3.10
N LYS A 78 15.15 5.79 -4.20
CA LYS A 78 15.10 5.20 -5.54
C LYS A 78 15.94 3.92 -5.63
N ILE A 79 17.15 3.93 -5.06
CA ILE A 79 18.03 2.76 -5.01
C ILE A 79 17.36 1.63 -4.22
N LEU A 80 16.85 1.90 -3.02
CA LEU A 80 16.12 0.94 -2.21
C LEU A 80 14.97 0.32 -3.01
N ASN A 81 14.11 1.16 -3.58
CA ASN A 81 12.94 0.72 -4.35
C ASN A 81 13.33 -0.12 -5.57
N SER A 82 14.39 0.24 -6.28
CA SER A 82 14.89 -0.54 -7.42
C SER A 82 15.33 -1.96 -7.05
N ILE A 83 15.72 -2.19 -5.79
CA ILE A 83 16.15 -3.49 -5.28
C ILE A 83 14.95 -4.29 -4.76
N ILE A 84 14.04 -3.64 -3.97
CA ILE A 84 12.98 -4.38 -3.29
C ILE A 84 11.72 -4.57 -4.15
N HIS A 85 11.36 -3.61 -5.03
CA HIS A 85 10.13 -3.71 -5.83
C HIS A 85 10.08 -4.96 -6.73
N PRO A 86 11.17 -5.35 -7.44
CA PRO A 86 11.16 -6.58 -8.23
C PRO A 86 10.91 -7.84 -7.37
N LYS A 87 11.41 -7.85 -6.12
CA LYS A 87 11.18 -8.95 -5.20
C LYS A 87 9.74 -9.00 -4.70
N ILE A 88 9.19 -7.84 -4.32
CA ILE A 88 7.78 -7.72 -3.91
C ILE A 88 6.87 -8.16 -5.06
N LYS A 89 7.11 -7.68 -6.29
CA LYS A 89 6.34 -8.06 -7.47
C LYS A 89 6.36 -9.57 -7.69
N LYS A 90 7.53 -10.22 -7.57
CA LYS A 90 7.64 -11.68 -7.69
C LYS A 90 6.84 -12.41 -6.60
N LEU A 91 6.84 -11.91 -5.37
CA LEU A 91 6.07 -12.49 -4.27
C LEU A 91 4.56 -12.32 -4.50
N ILE A 92 4.12 -11.15 -4.98
CA ILE A 92 2.71 -10.90 -5.34
C ILE A 92 2.26 -11.89 -6.42
N LEU A 93 3.00 -11.98 -7.53
CA LEU A 93 2.67 -12.88 -8.63
C LEU A 93 2.57 -14.35 -8.19
N LYS A 94 3.46 -14.77 -7.28
CA LYS A 94 3.38 -16.12 -6.70
C LYS A 94 2.09 -16.33 -5.92
N LEU A 95 1.71 -15.38 -5.04
CA LEU A 95 0.47 -15.47 -4.27
C LEU A 95 -0.77 -15.38 -5.16
N GLN A 96 -0.75 -14.57 -6.21
CA GLN A 96 -1.83 -14.53 -7.19
C GLN A 96 -2.03 -15.90 -7.90
N ASP A 97 -0.93 -16.59 -8.23
CA ASP A 97 -1.04 -17.94 -8.83
C ASP A 97 -1.56 -18.98 -7.82
N GLU A 98 -1.17 -18.88 -6.54
CA GLU A 98 -1.68 -19.73 -5.46
C GLU A 98 -3.19 -19.56 -5.24
N HIS A 99 -3.74 -18.36 -5.51
CA HIS A 99 -5.15 -18.00 -5.34
C HIS A 99 -5.90 -17.81 -6.67
N LYS A 100 -5.38 -18.31 -7.78
CA LYS A 100 -5.95 -18.07 -9.13
C LYS A 100 -7.37 -18.61 -9.35
N ASP A 101 -7.77 -19.60 -8.56
CA ASP A 101 -9.11 -20.21 -8.64
C ASP A 101 -10.16 -19.42 -7.83
N GLU A 102 -9.74 -18.40 -7.07
CA GLU A 102 -10.65 -17.51 -6.36
C GLU A 102 -11.26 -16.47 -7.32
N GLN A 103 -12.54 -16.19 -7.12
CA GLN A 103 -13.25 -15.22 -7.95
C GLN A 103 -12.63 -13.82 -7.85
N PHE A 104 -12.28 -13.41 -6.62
CA PHE A 104 -11.66 -12.10 -6.33
C PHE A 104 -10.53 -12.27 -5.32
N VAL A 105 -9.39 -11.67 -5.62
CA VAL A 105 -8.23 -11.51 -4.73
C VAL A 105 -7.93 -10.02 -4.62
N PHE A 106 -7.83 -9.50 -3.41
CA PHE A 106 -7.53 -8.09 -3.19
C PHE A 106 -6.06 -7.88 -2.87
N LEU A 107 -5.44 -6.89 -3.51
CA LEU A 107 -4.06 -6.49 -3.29
C LEU A 107 -4.02 -5.16 -2.54
N ASP A 108 -3.61 -5.20 -1.28
CA ASP A 108 -3.46 -4.01 -0.45
C ASP A 108 -2.11 -3.35 -0.73
N ILE A 109 -2.10 -2.28 -1.55
CA ILE A 109 -0.88 -1.60 -2.03
C ILE A 109 -1.05 -0.08 -1.90
N ALA A 110 -0.49 0.50 -0.84
CA ALA A 110 -0.63 1.95 -0.57
C ALA A 110 -0.08 2.82 -1.70
N LEU A 111 1.06 2.46 -2.27
CA LEU A 111 1.76 3.19 -3.33
C LEU A 111 1.60 2.51 -4.70
N LEU A 112 0.40 2.04 -5.02
CA LEU A 112 0.10 1.27 -6.24
C LEU A 112 0.58 1.98 -7.51
N TYR A 113 0.25 3.25 -7.65
CA TYR A 113 0.59 4.07 -8.81
C TYR A 113 2.05 4.53 -8.76
N GLU A 114 2.51 5.02 -7.62
CA GLU A 114 3.87 5.53 -7.42
C GLU A 114 4.93 4.43 -7.60
N ALA A 115 4.62 3.21 -7.16
CA ALA A 115 5.49 2.03 -7.32
C ALA A 115 5.35 1.35 -8.69
N LYS A 116 4.42 1.82 -9.54
CA LYS A 116 4.12 1.24 -10.87
C LYS A 116 3.69 -0.23 -10.78
N PHE A 117 2.84 -0.55 -9.81
CA PHE A 117 2.29 -1.90 -9.59
C PHE A 117 0.90 -2.09 -10.20
N VAL A 118 0.42 -1.12 -10.98
CA VAL A 118 -0.89 -1.16 -11.64
C VAL A 118 -1.04 -2.37 -12.57
N ASP A 119 0.05 -2.83 -13.18
CA ASP A 119 0.07 -4.01 -14.03
C ASP A 119 -0.16 -5.35 -13.28
N LEU A 120 -0.20 -5.33 -11.96
CA LEU A 120 -0.50 -6.50 -11.11
C LEU A 120 -2.00 -6.66 -10.83
N VAL A 121 -2.82 -5.69 -11.21
CA VAL A 121 -4.26 -5.67 -10.90
C VAL A 121 -5.08 -5.39 -12.15
N GLU A 122 -6.29 -5.89 -12.18
CA GLU A 122 -7.23 -5.69 -13.28
C GLU A 122 -8.16 -4.51 -13.02
N ARG A 123 -8.39 -4.20 -11.72
CA ARG A 123 -9.25 -3.11 -11.25
C ARG A 123 -8.68 -2.48 -9.99
N VAL A 124 -9.07 -1.25 -9.72
CA VAL A 124 -8.57 -0.48 -8.57
C VAL A 124 -9.72 0.14 -7.78
N ILE A 125 -9.67 -0.04 -6.47
CA ILE A 125 -10.49 0.66 -5.49
C ILE A 125 -9.58 1.64 -4.74
N VAL A 126 -9.89 2.93 -4.75
CA VAL A 126 -9.18 3.92 -3.95
C VAL A 126 -9.94 4.21 -2.65
N VAL A 127 -9.22 4.22 -1.54
CA VAL A 127 -9.76 4.68 -0.24
C VAL A 127 -9.24 6.09 0.00
N TYR A 128 -10.12 7.01 0.28
CA TYR A 128 -9.76 8.39 0.56
C TYR A 128 -10.52 8.95 1.78
N VAL A 129 -10.06 10.07 2.26
CA VAL A 129 -10.73 10.90 3.26
C VAL A 129 -10.57 12.36 2.85
N ASN A 130 -11.46 13.22 3.34
CA ASN A 130 -11.26 14.65 3.14
C ASN A 130 -9.97 15.15 3.82
N GLU A 131 -9.38 16.20 3.29
CA GLU A 131 -8.08 16.71 3.71
C GLU A 131 -8.01 17.02 5.22
N LYS A 132 -9.08 17.60 5.78
CA LYS A 132 -9.14 17.91 7.21
C LYS A 132 -8.99 16.65 8.08
N VAL A 133 -9.78 15.62 7.79
CA VAL A 133 -9.73 14.34 8.50
C VAL A 133 -8.38 13.67 8.30
N GLN A 134 -7.80 13.75 7.11
CA GLN A 134 -6.48 13.19 6.80
C GLN A 134 -5.38 13.82 7.67
N ILE A 135 -5.35 15.14 7.74
CA ILE A 135 -4.39 15.90 8.56
C ILE A 135 -4.56 15.52 10.03
N GLU A 136 -5.78 15.56 10.56
CA GLU A 136 -6.08 15.24 11.97
C GLU A 136 -5.65 13.81 12.33
N ARG A 137 -5.97 12.82 11.48
CA ARG A 137 -5.56 11.43 11.68
C ARG A 137 -4.05 11.26 11.65
N LEU A 138 -3.37 11.92 10.70
CA LEU A 138 -1.92 11.79 10.54
C LEU A 138 -1.18 12.46 11.70
N MET A 139 -1.60 13.64 12.13
CA MET A 139 -1.07 14.33 13.32
C MET A 139 -1.21 13.46 14.57
N SER A 140 -2.42 12.94 14.82
CA SER A 140 -2.71 12.11 16.00
C SER A 140 -1.89 10.81 16.01
N ARG A 141 -1.83 10.11 14.86
CA ARG A 141 -1.15 8.80 14.77
C ARG A 141 0.37 8.90 14.95
N ASN A 142 0.98 9.98 14.46
CA ASN A 142 2.42 10.11 14.38
C ASN A 142 2.99 11.24 15.24
N SER A 143 2.16 11.92 16.05
CA SER A 143 2.55 13.08 16.89
C SER A 143 3.25 14.19 16.08
N LEU A 144 2.69 14.50 14.89
CA LEU A 144 3.27 15.49 13.96
C LEU A 144 2.65 16.87 14.15
N SER A 145 3.40 17.90 13.80
CA SER A 145 2.84 19.23 13.55
C SER A 145 1.98 19.21 12.27
N LYS A 146 1.16 20.23 12.09
CA LYS A 146 0.32 20.37 10.88
C LYS A 146 1.18 20.50 9.62
N GLU A 147 2.27 21.25 9.70
CA GLU A 147 3.22 21.46 8.61
C GLU A 147 3.89 20.15 8.18
N GLU A 148 4.32 19.35 9.15
CA GLU A 148 4.90 18.03 8.89
C GLU A 148 3.88 17.06 8.28
N ALA A 149 2.64 17.06 8.78
CA ALA A 149 1.56 16.27 8.22
C ALA A 149 1.28 16.65 6.77
N LEU A 150 1.14 17.94 6.47
CA LEU A 150 0.94 18.46 5.10
C LEU A 150 2.11 18.10 4.17
N SER A 151 3.36 18.18 4.66
CA SER A 151 4.54 17.80 3.89
C SER A 151 4.48 16.33 3.49
N ARG A 152 4.10 15.43 4.42
CA ARG A 152 3.96 13.99 4.14
C ARG A 152 2.82 13.69 3.18
N ILE A 153 1.68 14.38 3.30
CA ILE A 153 0.56 14.23 2.38
C ILE A 153 0.98 14.62 0.96
N LYS A 154 1.64 15.77 0.81
CA LYS A 154 2.12 16.26 -0.50
C LYS A 154 3.24 15.43 -1.13
N SER A 155 3.89 14.55 -0.38
CA SER A 155 4.93 13.66 -0.93
C SER A 155 4.37 12.43 -1.67
N GLN A 156 3.07 12.25 -1.67
CA GLN A 156 2.37 11.17 -2.37
C GLN A 156 1.40 11.75 -3.41
N MET A 157 0.97 10.91 -4.35
CA MET A 157 -0.13 11.24 -5.25
C MET A 157 -1.38 11.60 -4.44
N SER A 158 -2.08 12.66 -4.84
CA SER A 158 -3.28 13.12 -4.12
C SER A 158 -4.43 12.10 -4.19
N ALA A 159 -5.38 12.23 -3.27
CA ALA A 159 -6.56 11.37 -3.26
C ALA A 159 -7.40 11.55 -4.54
N GLU A 160 -7.49 12.78 -5.03
CA GLU A 160 -8.23 13.13 -6.25
C GLU A 160 -7.58 12.52 -7.49
N GLU A 161 -6.24 12.61 -7.60
CA GLU A 161 -5.50 11.98 -8.70
C GLU A 161 -5.66 10.47 -8.71
N LYS A 162 -5.58 9.83 -7.53
CA LYS A 162 -5.80 8.38 -7.41
C LYS A 162 -7.24 7.99 -7.74
N ALA A 163 -8.23 8.78 -7.30
CA ALA A 163 -9.64 8.54 -7.59
C ALA A 163 -9.94 8.63 -9.10
N ALA A 164 -9.33 9.60 -9.78
CA ALA A 164 -9.48 9.75 -11.23
C ALA A 164 -8.91 8.56 -12.06
N LEU A 165 -8.05 7.74 -11.45
CA LEU A 165 -7.40 6.57 -12.05
C LEU A 165 -8.00 5.24 -11.56
N SER A 166 -9.02 5.27 -10.70
CA SER A 166 -9.61 4.07 -10.09
C SER A 166 -10.98 3.75 -10.66
N ASP A 167 -11.36 2.47 -10.59
CA ASP A 167 -12.70 2.01 -10.98
C ASP A 167 -13.76 2.33 -9.92
N TYR A 168 -13.35 2.35 -8.63
CA TYR A 168 -14.22 2.72 -7.51
C TYR A 168 -13.48 3.53 -6.46
N SER A 169 -14.23 4.37 -5.74
CA SER A 169 -13.72 5.13 -4.61
C SER A 169 -14.56 4.92 -3.35
N ILE A 170 -13.89 4.85 -2.20
CA ILE A 170 -14.49 4.70 -0.88
C ILE A 170 -14.13 5.93 -0.05
N ASP A 171 -15.14 6.71 0.33
CA ASP A 171 -14.97 7.82 1.29
C ASP A 171 -14.99 7.27 2.72
N ASN A 172 -13.85 7.31 3.38
CA ASN A 172 -13.69 6.89 4.77
C ASN A 172 -13.59 8.10 5.74
N SER A 173 -14.19 9.22 5.36
CA SER A 173 -14.21 10.46 6.20
C SER A 173 -15.19 10.41 7.34
N ASP A 174 -16.20 9.56 7.25
CA ASP A 174 -17.34 9.46 8.19
C ASP A 174 -17.20 8.24 9.12
N THR A 175 -18.32 7.65 9.52
CA THR A 175 -18.34 6.49 10.42
C THR A 175 -17.92 5.20 9.72
N MET A 176 -17.48 4.22 10.52
CA MET A 176 -17.10 2.90 9.99
C MET A 176 -18.28 2.20 9.29
N GLU A 177 -19.50 2.37 9.81
CA GLU A 177 -20.72 1.79 9.24
C GLU A 177 -20.95 2.28 7.81
N LYS A 178 -20.76 3.58 7.55
CA LYS A 178 -20.87 4.15 6.20
C LYS A 178 -19.78 3.63 5.27
N THR A 179 -18.58 3.45 5.78
CA THR A 179 -17.48 2.85 5.01
C THR A 179 -17.82 1.41 4.64
N TYR A 180 -18.31 0.60 5.58
CA TYR A 180 -18.71 -0.79 5.33
C TYR A 180 -19.87 -0.89 4.34
N GLN A 181 -20.84 0.00 4.43
CA GLN A 181 -21.94 0.05 3.45
C GLN A 181 -21.43 0.30 2.03
N GLN A 182 -20.52 1.25 1.83
CA GLN A 182 -19.90 1.51 0.53
C GLN A 182 -19.14 0.27 0.00
N ILE A 183 -18.41 -0.43 0.88
CA ILE A 183 -17.71 -1.66 0.49
C ILE A 183 -18.71 -2.71 0.02
N ASP A 184 -19.81 -2.91 0.75
CA ASP A 184 -20.84 -3.89 0.40
C ASP A 184 -21.52 -3.56 -0.95
N GLU A 185 -21.82 -2.29 -1.19
CA GLU A 185 -22.39 -1.81 -2.46
C GLU A 185 -21.40 -2.06 -3.63
N ILE A 186 -20.11 -1.77 -3.44
CA ILE A 186 -19.07 -2.02 -4.44
C ILE A 186 -18.93 -3.52 -4.70
N LEU A 187 -18.90 -4.36 -3.66
CA LEU A 187 -18.83 -5.81 -3.82
C LEU A 187 -19.99 -6.38 -4.62
N GLU A 188 -21.22 -5.87 -4.40
CA GLU A 188 -22.38 -6.29 -5.20
C GLU A 188 -22.29 -5.84 -6.67
N LYS A 189 -21.77 -4.63 -6.95
CA LYS A 189 -21.50 -4.17 -8.32
C LYS A 189 -20.44 -5.04 -9.00
N ILE A 190 -19.33 -5.31 -8.31
CA ILE A 190 -18.23 -6.16 -8.82
C ILE A 190 -18.75 -7.56 -9.17
N LYS A 191 -19.56 -8.18 -8.30
CA LYS A 191 -20.14 -9.51 -8.56
C LYS A 191 -21.04 -9.53 -9.79
N ARG A 192 -21.69 -8.42 -10.11
CA ARG A 192 -22.51 -8.24 -11.31
C ARG A 192 -21.71 -7.85 -12.55
N GLY A 193 -20.39 -7.61 -12.41
CA GLY A 193 -19.52 -7.18 -13.50
C GLY A 193 -19.72 -5.69 -13.89
N GLU A 194 -20.27 -4.90 -13.00
CA GLU A 194 -20.47 -3.45 -13.19
C GLU A 194 -19.22 -2.70 -12.76
N TRP A 195 -18.58 -1.97 -13.68
CA TRP A 195 -17.37 -1.17 -13.43
C TRP A 195 -17.61 0.27 -13.88
N GLU A 196 -17.25 1.24 -13.06
CA GLU A 196 -17.40 2.67 -13.33
C GLU A 196 -16.18 3.28 -14.04
#